data_4d05e9dd67d9b888563b6a4c1d403bc7
#
_entry.id   4d05e9dd67d9b888563b6a4c1d403bc7
#
_cell.length_a   1.000
_cell.length_b   1.000
_cell.length_c   1.000
_cell.angle_alpha   90.00
_cell.angle_beta   90.00
_cell.angle_gamma   90.00
#
_symmetry.space_group_name_H-M   'P 1'
#
loop_
_entity.id
_entity.type
_entity.pdbx_description
1 polymer ?
#
loop_
_entity_poly.entity_id
_entity_poly.type
_entity_poly.pdbx_seq_one_letter_code
_entity_poly.pdbx_strand_id
1 'polypeptide(L)'
;MTFEDEFSAKQADMIQLALEYAERVGQKVDTVYIYCSFEKMYSFNVFYKDDKSNIVMLHEPSNKGLSESEIDNLIFSVLKLGNKDLQDIHKICQKYNRPMPTQIKLIYDNVQNKVKGKYSYDLFYSNSDTLTADDIFEQWYNEVKEELEGNNEF
;
A
#
# COMPACT_ATOMS: atom_id res chain seq x y z
N MET A 1 19.66 1.28 17.62
CA MET A 1 18.85 0.74 16.54
C MET A 1 19.56 0.89 15.21
N THR A 2 19.41 -0.08 14.34
CA THR A 2 20.00 -0.03 13.00
C THR A 2 19.01 0.59 12.01
N PHE A 3 19.50 0.88 10.79
CA PHE A 3 18.63 1.31 9.70
C PHE A 3 17.52 0.28 9.46
N GLU A 4 17.88 -1.00 9.40
CA GLU A 4 16.93 -2.08 9.14
C GLU A 4 15.84 -2.14 10.21
N ASP A 5 16.18 -1.92 11.47
CA ASP A 5 15.21 -1.91 12.58
C ASP A 5 14.19 -0.78 12.41
N GLU A 6 14.66 0.43 12.15
CA GLU A 6 13.78 1.60 11.99
C GLU A 6 12.94 1.52 10.72
N PHE A 7 13.55 1.08 9.62
CA PHE A 7 12.87 0.92 8.33
C PHE A 7 11.76 -0.13 8.43
N SER A 8 12.08 -1.29 9.03
CA SER A 8 11.10 -2.37 9.22
C SER A 8 9.98 -1.97 10.16
N ALA A 9 10.28 -1.20 11.20
CA ALA A 9 9.25 -0.73 12.13
C ALA A 9 8.24 0.17 11.42
N LYS A 10 8.69 1.05 10.53
CA LYS A 10 7.78 1.91 9.76
C LYS A 10 6.95 1.13 8.75
N GLN A 11 7.52 0.11 8.13
CA GLN A 11 6.76 -0.78 7.26
C GLN A 11 5.68 -1.53 8.05
N ALA A 12 6.00 -1.97 9.25
CA ALA A 12 5.02 -2.61 10.14
C ALA A 12 3.89 -1.65 10.50
N ASP A 13 4.20 -0.37 10.73
CA ASP A 13 3.18 0.66 11.00
C ASP A 13 2.23 0.82 9.81
N MET A 14 2.74 0.83 8.60
CA MET A 14 1.92 0.91 7.37
C MET A 14 0.99 -0.30 7.25
N ILE A 15 1.49 -1.49 7.52
CA ILE A 15 0.70 -2.72 7.47
C ILE A 15 -0.40 -2.68 8.52
N GLN A 16 -0.06 -2.28 9.75
CA GLN A 16 -1.01 -2.16 10.85
C GLN A 16 -2.12 -1.16 10.51
N LEU A 17 -1.75 -0.02 9.94
CA LEU A 17 -2.69 1.01 9.49
C LEU A 17 -3.69 0.45 8.48
N ALA A 18 -3.20 -0.31 7.51
CA ALA A 18 -4.04 -0.93 6.48
C ALA A 18 -5.00 -1.97 7.08
N LEU A 19 -4.50 -2.78 8.03
CA LEU A 19 -5.32 -3.80 8.71
C LEU A 19 -6.40 -3.17 9.58
N GLU A 20 -6.07 -2.09 10.29
CA GLU A 20 -7.03 -1.36 11.13
C GLU A 20 -8.18 -0.78 10.30
N TYR A 21 -7.86 -0.20 9.14
CA TYR A 21 -8.89 0.31 8.24
C TYR A 21 -9.81 -0.82 7.79
N ALA A 22 -9.24 -1.93 7.34
CA ALA A 22 -10.02 -3.08 6.87
C ALA A 22 -10.97 -3.58 7.96
N GLU A 23 -10.50 -3.68 9.19
CA GLU A 23 -11.33 -4.09 10.33
C GLU A 23 -12.50 -3.12 10.56
N ARG A 24 -12.23 -1.82 10.49
CA ARG A 24 -13.26 -0.80 10.72
C ARG A 24 -14.37 -0.82 9.68
N VAL A 25 -14.05 -1.12 8.43
CA VAL A 25 -15.04 -1.18 7.35
C VAL A 25 -15.60 -2.59 7.12
N GLY A 26 -15.17 -3.56 7.94
CA GLY A 26 -15.66 -4.94 7.83
C GLY A 26 -15.09 -5.71 6.64
N GLN A 27 -13.95 -5.30 6.12
CA GLN A 27 -13.30 -5.96 4.99
C GLN A 27 -12.48 -7.16 5.47
N LYS A 28 -12.77 -8.34 4.91
CA LYS A 28 -11.94 -9.53 5.14
C LYS A 28 -10.63 -9.39 4.36
N VAL A 29 -9.52 -9.79 4.97
CA VAL A 29 -8.19 -9.61 4.38
C VAL A 29 -7.34 -10.86 4.51
N ASP A 30 -6.98 -11.45 3.39
CA ASP A 30 -5.94 -12.47 3.30
C ASP A 30 -4.59 -11.82 3.01
N THR A 31 -4.56 -10.82 2.13
CA THR A 31 -3.33 -10.16 1.71
C THR A 31 -3.54 -8.65 1.64
N VAL A 32 -2.55 -7.91 2.12
CA VAL A 32 -2.50 -6.45 2.01
C VAL A 32 -1.43 -6.08 1.00
N TYR A 33 -1.77 -5.19 0.07
CA TYR A 33 -0.85 -4.64 -0.93
C TYR A 33 -0.70 -3.15 -0.68
N ILE A 34 0.51 -2.71 -0.36
CA ILE A 34 0.81 -1.30 -0.07
C ILE A 34 1.73 -0.75 -1.14
N TYR A 35 1.32 0.34 -1.74
CA TYR A 35 2.07 1.08 -2.74
C TYR A 35 2.57 2.38 -2.16
N CYS A 36 3.87 2.60 -2.24
CA CYS A 36 4.50 3.86 -1.85
C CYS A 36 5.32 4.38 -3.03
N SER A 37 5.23 5.66 -3.27
CA SER A 37 5.99 6.30 -4.33
C SER A 37 6.54 7.64 -3.87
N PHE A 38 7.80 7.92 -4.24
CA PHE A 38 8.41 9.22 -4.05
C PHE A 38 9.33 9.51 -5.23
N GLU A 39 8.85 10.31 -6.17
CA GLU A 39 9.67 10.85 -7.26
C GLU A 39 9.74 12.37 -7.15
N LYS A 40 8.59 13.04 -7.18
CA LYS A 40 8.46 14.48 -6.91
C LYS A 40 7.62 14.73 -5.66
N MET A 41 6.65 13.84 -5.42
CA MET A 41 5.73 13.93 -4.29
C MET A 41 5.62 12.56 -3.66
N TYR A 42 5.22 12.53 -2.39
CA TYR A 42 4.92 11.28 -1.71
C TYR A 42 3.53 10.80 -2.10
N SER A 43 3.41 9.52 -2.43
CA SER A 43 2.12 8.87 -2.71
C SER A 43 2.04 7.56 -1.95
N PHE A 44 0.89 7.31 -1.35
CA PHE A 44 0.61 6.10 -0.57
C PHE A 44 -0.76 5.59 -0.96
N ASN A 45 -0.87 4.29 -1.23
CA ASN A 45 -2.16 3.68 -1.48
C ASN A 45 -2.15 2.21 -1.11
N VAL A 46 -3.34 1.62 -0.99
CA VAL A 46 -3.52 0.26 -0.49
C VAL A 46 -4.62 -0.43 -1.28
N PHE A 47 -4.45 -1.72 -1.55
CA PHE A 47 -5.56 -2.59 -1.92
C PHE A 47 -5.40 -3.94 -1.21
N TYR A 48 -6.46 -4.75 -1.24
CA TYR A 48 -6.53 -5.99 -0.48
C TYR A 48 -6.97 -7.16 -1.35
N LYS A 49 -6.57 -8.36 -0.93
CA LYS A 49 -7.19 -9.59 -1.38
C LYS A 49 -8.00 -10.14 -0.21
N ASP A 50 -9.29 -10.43 -0.44
CA ASP A 50 -10.15 -11.00 0.59
C ASP A 50 -10.02 -12.53 0.67
N ASP A 51 -10.82 -13.14 1.55
CA ASP A 51 -10.81 -14.59 1.79
C ASP A 51 -11.40 -15.41 0.62
N LYS A 52 -11.96 -14.75 -0.39
CA LYS A 52 -12.52 -15.38 -1.59
C LYS A 52 -11.71 -15.06 -2.85
N SER A 53 -10.50 -14.55 -2.66
CA SER A 53 -9.58 -14.15 -3.74
C SER A 53 -10.09 -12.98 -4.60
N ASN A 54 -10.98 -12.14 -4.05
CA ASN A 54 -11.37 -10.89 -4.70
C ASN A 54 -10.37 -9.80 -4.34
N ILE A 55 -10.02 -8.98 -5.31
CA ILE A 55 -9.16 -7.81 -5.12
C ILE A 55 -10.05 -6.59 -4.93
N VAL A 56 -9.86 -5.85 -3.83
CA VAL A 56 -10.68 -4.70 -3.48
C VAL A 56 -9.80 -3.50 -3.11
N MET A 57 -10.20 -2.32 -3.59
CA MET A 57 -9.57 -1.05 -3.24
C MET A 57 -10.20 -0.46 -1.99
N LEU A 58 -9.58 0.59 -1.43
CA LEU A 58 -10.08 1.24 -0.20
C LEU A 58 -11.52 1.70 -0.32
N HIS A 59 -11.94 2.16 -1.51
CA HIS A 59 -13.28 2.69 -1.73
C HIS A 59 -14.33 1.61 -2.06
N GLU A 60 -13.94 0.34 -2.05
CA GLU A 60 -14.81 -0.79 -2.38
C GLU A 60 -15.04 -1.73 -1.17
N PRO A 61 -15.17 -1.22 0.06
CA PRO A 61 -15.25 -2.11 1.22
C PRO A 61 -16.60 -2.81 1.32
N SER A 62 -16.61 -3.96 1.97
CA SER A 62 -17.85 -4.57 2.41
C SER A 62 -18.38 -3.69 3.55
N ASN A 63 -19.61 -3.28 3.43
CA ASN A 63 -20.21 -2.28 4.28
C ASN A 63 -20.54 -2.82 5.68
N LYS A 64 -20.00 -2.18 6.71
CA LYS A 64 -20.28 -2.51 8.13
C LYS A 64 -21.29 -1.51 8.73
N GLY A 65 -22.26 -1.07 7.91
CA GLY A 65 -23.25 -0.10 8.34
C GLY A 65 -22.77 1.34 8.36
N LEU A 66 -21.61 1.61 7.76
CA LEU A 66 -21.06 2.96 7.70
C LEU A 66 -21.65 3.74 6.52
N SER A 67 -21.81 5.03 6.70
CA SER A 67 -22.21 5.93 5.62
C SER A 67 -21.07 6.15 4.65
N GLU A 68 -21.38 6.59 3.43
CA GLU A 68 -20.37 6.96 2.44
C GLU A 68 -19.42 8.04 2.98
N SER A 69 -19.95 9.01 3.70
CA SER A 69 -19.17 10.09 4.31
C SER A 69 -18.20 9.56 5.35
N GLU A 70 -18.63 8.60 6.18
CA GLU A 70 -17.77 7.98 7.19
C GLU A 70 -16.63 7.21 6.54
N ILE A 71 -16.93 6.47 5.48
CA ILE A 71 -15.92 5.72 4.71
C ILE A 71 -14.91 6.67 4.07
N ASP A 72 -15.37 7.75 3.45
CA ASP A 72 -14.49 8.76 2.84
C ASP A 72 -13.55 9.37 3.87
N ASN A 73 -14.04 9.67 5.07
CA ASN A 73 -13.21 10.21 6.15
C ASN A 73 -12.15 9.20 6.61
N LEU A 74 -12.51 7.92 6.68
CA LEU A 74 -11.56 6.87 7.04
C LEU A 74 -10.48 6.70 5.97
N ILE A 75 -10.86 6.73 4.69
CA ILE A 75 -9.91 6.66 3.56
C ILE A 75 -8.94 7.84 3.64
N PHE A 76 -9.45 9.04 3.84
CA PHE A 76 -8.61 10.23 3.95
C PHE A 76 -7.59 10.08 5.09
N SER A 77 -8.03 9.58 6.25
CA SER A 77 -7.16 9.31 7.40
C SER A 77 -6.05 8.32 7.08
N VAL A 78 -6.41 7.21 6.45
CA VAL A 78 -5.45 6.15 6.07
C VAL A 78 -4.39 6.71 5.12
N LEU A 79 -4.82 7.42 4.07
CA LEU A 79 -3.90 7.97 3.09
C LEU A 79 -2.99 9.03 3.69
N LYS A 80 -3.52 9.85 4.60
CA LYS A 80 -2.74 10.87 5.30
C LYS A 80 -1.69 10.24 6.22
N LEU A 81 -2.09 9.27 7.03
CA LEU A 81 -1.18 8.60 7.97
C LEU A 81 -0.14 7.74 7.25
N GLY A 82 -0.54 7.05 6.18
CA GLY A 82 0.39 6.28 5.35
C GLY A 82 1.41 7.16 4.67
N ASN A 83 0.97 8.31 4.17
CA ASN A 83 1.85 9.30 3.57
C ASN A 83 2.86 9.83 4.59
N LYS A 84 2.42 10.06 5.82
CA LYS A 84 3.31 10.48 6.92
C LYS A 84 4.34 9.40 7.22
N ASP A 85 3.94 8.14 7.27
CA ASP A 85 4.87 7.02 7.47
C ASP A 85 5.92 6.96 6.36
N LEU A 86 5.51 7.24 5.12
CA LEU A 86 6.43 7.29 3.99
C LEU A 86 7.44 8.44 4.15
N GLN A 87 6.98 9.60 4.61
CA GLN A 87 7.87 10.72 4.92
C GLN A 87 8.87 10.35 6.02
N ASP A 88 8.41 9.61 7.03
CA ASP A 88 9.29 9.13 8.11
C ASP A 88 10.33 8.14 7.57
N ILE A 89 9.96 7.27 6.63
CA ILE A 89 10.91 6.38 5.95
C ILE A 89 11.99 7.20 5.23
N HIS A 90 11.60 8.28 4.55
CA HIS A 90 12.54 9.17 3.87
C HIS A 90 13.53 9.78 4.87
N LYS A 91 13.03 10.23 6.04
CA LYS A 91 13.89 10.76 7.10
C LYS A 91 14.86 9.71 7.65
N ILE A 92 14.41 8.47 7.76
CA ILE A 92 15.27 7.36 8.19
C ILE A 92 16.38 7.11 7.16
N CYS A 93 16.04 7.12 5.87
CA CYS A 93 17.04 7.00 4.80
C CYS A 93 18.08 8.12 4.87
N GLN A 94 17.63 9.35 5.09
CA GLN A 94 18.53 10.50 5.24
C GLN A 94 19.43 10.36 6.48
N LYS A 95 18.88 9.94 7.59
CA LYS A 95 19.61 9.74 8.85
C LYS A 95 20.78 8.77 8.69
N TYR A 96 20.58 7.71 7.92
CA TYR A 96 21.60 6.66 7.71
C TYR A 96 22.35 6.81 6.39
N ASN A 97 22.16 7.93 5.70
CA ASN A 97 22.81 8.23 4.42
C ASN A 97 22.56 7.12 3.38
N ARG A 98 21.32 6.66 3.30
CA ARG A 98 20.87 5.66 2.33
C ARG A 98 19.99 6.29 1.26
N PRO A 99 20.04 5.81 0.01
CA PRO A 99 19.15 6.32 -1.02
C PRO A 99 17.70 6.00 -0.69
N MET A 100 16.80 6.95 -0.97
CA MET A 100 15.37 6.73 -0.82
C MET A 100 14.82 6.00 -2.03
N PRO A 101 14.13 4.87 -1.86
CA PRO A 101 13.45 4.23 -2.98
C PRO A 101 12.42 5.17 -3.61
N THR A 102 12.35 5.16 -4.94
CA THR A 102 11.28 5.86 -5.66
C THR A 102 9.97 5.11 -5.59
N GLN A 103 10.05 3.80 -5.35
CA GLN A 103 8.87 2.95 -5.25
C GLN A 103 9.10 1.85 -4.24
N ILE A 104 8.11 1.66 -3.38
CA ILE A 104 8.06 0.54 -2.43
C ILE A 104 6.74 -0.19 -2.64
N LYS A 105 6.80 -1.49 -2.88
CA LYS A 105 5.63 -2.36 -2.93
C LYS A 105 5.75 -3.35 -1.78
N LEU A 106 4.85 -3.25 -0.80
CA LEU A 106 4.79 -4.20 0.32
C LEU A 106 3.62 -5.14 0.09
N ILE A 107 3.88 -6.43 0.29
CA ILE A 107 2.84 -7.45 0.23
C ILE A 107 2.87 -8.20 1.56
N TYR A 108 1.78 -8.11 2.31
CA TYR A 108 1.65 -8.76 3.60
C TYR A 108 0.63 -9.90 3.53
N ASP A 109 1.09 -11.11 3.79
CA ASP A 109 0.23 -12.30 3.89
C ASP A 109 -0.30 -12.38 5.32
N ASN A 110 -1.57 -12.04 5.51
CA ASN A 110 -2.22 -11.99 6.82
C ASN A 110 -2.54 -13.39 7.37
N VAL A 111 -2.55 -14.39 6.51
CA VAL A 111 -2.80 -15.78 6.91
C VAL A 111 -1.54 -16.39 7.52
N GLN A 112 -0.39 -16.20 6.87
CA GLN A 112 0.89 -16.77 7.29
C GLN A 112 1.77 -15.81 8.07
N ASN A 113 1.34 -14.54 8.20
CA ASN A 113 2.09 -13.48 8.87
C ASN A 113 3.48 -13.30 8.25
N LYS A 114 3.52 -13.13 6.93
CA LYS A 114 4.76 -12.93 6.16
C LYS A 114 4.69 -11.65 5.34
N VAL A 115 5.79 -10.92 5.29
CA VAL A 115 5.89 -9.69 4.51
C VAL A 115 6.96 -9.83 3.45
N LYS A 116 6.67 -9.28 2.25
CA LYS A 116 7.59 -9.12 1.15
C LYS A 116 7.67 -7.66 0.77
N GLY A 117 8.88 -7.16 0.54
CA GLY A 117 9.08 -5.79 0.05
C GLY A 117 9.82 -5.81 -1.27
N LYS A 118 9.37 -4.98 -2.21
CA LYS A 118 10.08 -4.69 -3.45
C LYS A 118 10.42 -3.22 -3.49
N TYR A 119 11.69 -2.92 -3.74
CA TYR A 119 12.21 -1.55 -3.72
C TYR A 119 12.81 -1.22 -5.09
N SER A 120 12.41 -0.09 -5.63
CA SER A 120 12.92 0.39 -6.92
C SER A 120 13.44 1.79 -6.78
N TYR A 121 14.40 2.14 -7.64
CA TYR A 121 15.08 3.45 -7.62
C TYR A 121 14.97 4.16 -8.96
N ASP A 122 14.19 3.59 -9.89
CA ASP A 122 13.96 4.14 -11.22
C ASP A 122 12.80 5.12 -11.22
N LEU A 123 12.70 5.93 -12.26
CA LEU A 123 11.55 6.81 -12.44
C LEU A 123 10.47 6.07 -13.23
N PHE A 124 9.23 6.11 -12.73
CA PHE A 124 8.09 5.42 -13.34
C PHE A 124 7.09 6.38 -13.99
N TYR A 125 7.00 7.61 -13.51
CA TYR A 125 6.01 8.57 -14.01
C TYR A 125 6.52 10.00 -14.12
N SER A 126 7.49 10.42 -13.30
CA SER A 126 7.95 11.81 -13.29
C SER A 126 8.70 12.21 -14.57
N ASN A 127 9.18 11.21 -15.33
CA ASN A 127 9.80 11.41 -16.63
C ASN A 127 8.80 11.26 -17.80
N SER A 128 7.50 11.17 -17.50
CA SER A 128 6.42 11.07 -18.46
C SER A 128 5.56 12.34 -18.40
N ASP A 129 5.03 12.76 -19.55
CA ASP A 129 4.12 13.89 -19.62
C ASP A 129 2.68 13.53 -19.23
N THR A 130 2.34 12.25 -19.18
CA THR A 130 0.98 11.77 -19.01
C THR A 130 0.74 10.89 -17.79
N LEU A 131 1.77 10.22 -17.29
CA LEU A 131 1.61 9.26 -16.18
C LEU A 131 1.71 9.95 -14.81
N THR A 132 0.93 9.43 -13.87
CA THR A 132 0.94 9.84 -12.45
C THR A 132 1.23 8.62 -11.56
N ALA A 133 1.48 8.87 -10.27
CA ALA A 133 1.63 7.79 -9.30
C ALA A 133 0.39 6.91 -9.24
N ASP A 134 -0.80 7.50 -9.35
CA ASP A 134 -2.06 6.77 -9.35
C ASP A 134 -2.16 5.80 -10.53
N ASP A 135 -1.66 6.20 -11.70
CA ASP A 135 -1.63 5.33 -12.88
C ASP A 135 -0.77 4.10 -12.63
N ILE A 136 0.39 4.28 -12.00
CA ILE A 136 1.31 3.17 -11.68
C ILE A 136 0.66 2.25 -10.62
N PHE A 137 0.00 2.82 -9.62
CA PHE A 137 -0.73 2.05 -8.62
C PHE A 137 -1.83 1.20 -9.27
N GLU A 138 -2.62 1.79 -10.16
CA GLU A 138 -3.68 1.08 -10.88
C GLU A 138 -3.14 -0.04 -11.77
N GLN A 139 -1.98 0.17 -12.40
CA GLN A 139 -1.31 -0.87 -13.18
C GLN A 139 -0.99 -2.06 -12.30
N TRP A 140 -0.45 -1.84 -11.10
CA TRP A 140 -0.14 -2.92 -10.17
C TRP A 140 -1.40 -3.66 -9.72
N TYR A 141 -2.44 -2.91 -9.38
CA TYR A 141 -3.75 -3.46 -9.01
C TYR A 141 -4.26 -4.39 -10.13
N ASN A 142 -4.22 -3.92 -11.37
CA ASN A 142 -4.69 -4.71 -12.52
C ASN A 142 -3.83 -5.94 -12.77
N GLU A 143 -2.51 -5.83 -12.63
CA GLU A 143 -1.58 -6.95 -12.78
C GLU A 143 -1.88 -8.07 -11.77
N VAL A 144 -2.06 -7.71 -10.49
CA VAL A 144 -2.38 -8.67 -9.44
C VAL A 144 -3.73 -9.33 -9.69
N LYS A 145 -4.72 -8.53 -10.09
CA LYS A 145 -6.06 -9.02 -10.41
C LYS A 145 -6.03 -10.03 -11.56
N GLU A 146 -5.32 -9.71 -12.63
CA GLU A 146 -5.17 -10.59 -13.80
C GLU A 146 -4.44 -11.89 -13.44
N GLU A 147 -3.40 -11.83 -12.62
CA GLU A 147 -2.68 -13.01 -12.15
C GLU A 147 -3.60 -13.98 -11.40
N LEU A 148 -4.44 -13.44 -10.52
CA LEU A 148 -5.38 -14.25 -9.74
C LEU A 148 -6.49 -14.84 -10.62
N GLU A 149 -7.00 -14.07 -11.57
CA GLU A 149 -8.01 -14.54 -12.53
C GLU A 149 -7.44 -15.60 -13.45
N GLY A 150 -6.21 -15.40 -13.94
CA GLY A 150 -5.51 -16.36 -14.79
C GLY A 150 -5.28 -17.69 -14.07
N ASN A 151 -4.94 -17.66 -12.78
CA ASN A 151 -4.75 -18.87 -11.98
C ASN A 151 -6.07 -19.62 -11.73
N ASN A 152 -7.20 -18.96 -11.85
CA ASN A 152 -8.53 -19.54 -11.62
C ASN A 152 -9.17 -20.11 -12.90
N GLU A 153 -8.55 -19.92 -14.06
CA GLU A 153 -9.06 -20.42 -15.34
C GLU A 153 -8.76 -21.91 -15.59
N PHE A 154 -8.04 -22.55 -14.68
CA PHE A 154 -7.64 -23.96 -14.83
C PHE A 154 -8.24 -24.82 -13.75
#